data_f5acad15f47ba8b9ef1af37a98d4ba5e
#
_entry.id   f5acad15f47ba8b9ef1af37a98d4ba5e
#
_cell.length_a   1.000
_cell.length_b   1.000
_cell.length_c   1.000
_cell.angle_alpha   90.00
_cell.angle_beta   90.00
_cell.angle_gamma   90.00
#
_symmetry.space_group_name_H-M   'P 1'
#
loop_
_entity.id
_entity.type
_entity.pdbx_description
1 polymer ?
#
loop_
_entity_poly.entity_id
_entity_poly.type
_entity_poly.pdbx_seq_one_letter_code
_entity_poly.pdbx_strand_id
1 'polypeptide(L)'
;IDFCRDHGAFDPATMGSVPNVGLMAQKAEEYGSHDKTFQAPGVGTLAVVDAAGGDLLQHQVEAGDIWRMCQTKDAPIQDWVKLAVTRSRLSNTPAVFWLDKNRAHDAELIKKVNTYLKDHDTKGLEIRIMSPVVATKFSVERIRKGLDTISVTGNVLRDYLTDLFPILELGTSAKMLSIVPLMNGGGLFETGAGGSA
;
A
#
# COMPACT_ATOMS: atom_id res chain seq x y z
N ILE A 1 3.43 -4.49 -17.71
CA ILE A 1 4.15 -5.01 -18.88
C ILE A 1 3.17 -5.29 -20.01
N ASP A 2 2.16 -6.11 -19.81
CA ASP A 2 1.17 -6.45 -20.85
C ASP A 2 0.51 -5.22 -21.45
N PHE A 3 0.13 -4.27 -20.62
CA PHE A 3 -0.45 -3.00 -21.10
C PHE A 3 0.50 -2.24 -22.04
N CYS A 4 1.79 -2.14 -21.68
CA CYS A 4 2.79 -1.48 -22.54
C CYS A 4 3.08 -2.28 -23.81
N ARG A 5 3.03 -3.61 -23.73
CA ARG A 5 3.16 -4.47 -24.93
C ARG A 5 2.02 -4.23 -25.91
N ASP A 6 0.78 -4.10 -25.41
CA ASP A 6 -0.41 -3.98 -26.25
C ASP A 6 -0.65 -2.56 -26.76
N HIS A 7 -0.17 -1.54 -26.03
CA HIS A 7 -0.45 -0.12 -26.31
C HIS A 7 0.78 0.72 -26.60
N GLY A 8 1.99 0.15 -26.51
CA GLY A 8 3.26 0.87 -26.61
C GLY A 8 3.65 1.61 -25.33
N ALA A 9 4.81 2.25 -25.34
CA ALA A 9 5.32 3.01 -24.21
C ALA A 9 4.44 4.23 -23.88
N PHE A 10 4.53 4.70 -22.65
CA PHE A 10 3.91 5.96 -22.24
C PHE A 10 4.79 7.14 -22.73
N ASP A 11 4.16 8.26 -23.02
CA ASP A 11 4.84 9.51 -23.29
C ASP A 11 4.98 10.31 -21.98
N PRO A 12 6.20 10.50 -21.47
CA PRO A 12 6.43 11.20 -20.21
C PRO A 12 5.93 12.65 -20.18
N ALA A 13 5.76 13.27 -21.36
CA ALA A 13 5.29 14.65 -21.45
C ALA A 13 3.77 14.79 -21.28
N THR A 14 3.02 13.74 -21.60
CA THR A 14 1.54 13.79 -21.65
C THR A 14 0.84 12.81 -20.74
N MET A 15 1.56 11.86 -20.16
CA MET A 15 0.99 10.85 -19.26
C MET A 15 0.61 11.44 -17.91
N GLY A 16 -0.37 10.81 -17.23
CA GLY A 16 -0.71 11.09 -15.85
C GLY A 16 0.25 10.46 -14.87
N SER A 17 0.11 10.81 -13.60
CA SER A 17 0.91 10.33 -12.47
C SER A 17 0.11 9.45 -11.51
N VAL A 18 0.82 8.63 -10.72
CA VAL A 18 0.24 7.82 -9.65
C VAL A 18 0.96 8.09 -8.33
N PRO A 19 0.66 9.25 -7.68
CA PRO A 19 1.18 9.49 -6.34
C PRO A 19 0.66 8.44 -5.36
N ASN A 20 1.48 8.05 -4.40
CA ASN A 20 1.16 7.00 -3.45
C ASN A 20 0.95 7.52 -2.03
N VAL A 21 -0.08 6.99 -1.37
CA VAL A 21 -0.34 7.13 0.06
C VAL A 21 -0.15 5.77 0.71
N GLY A 22 0.99 5.56 1.35
CA GLY A 22 1.37 4.28 1.93
C GLY A 22 1.06 4.16 3.42
N LEU A 23 0.57 3.00 3.84
CA LEU A 23 0.44 2.64 5.25
C LEU A 23 1.71 1.95 5.72
N MET A 24 2.29 2.42 6.84
CA MET A 24 3.39 1.73 7.51
C MET A 24 2.89 0.92 8.70
N ALA A 25 3.49 -0.23 8.90
CA ALA A 25 3.33 -0.98 10.13
C ALA A 25 4.00 -0.28 11.31
N GLN A 26 3.62 -0.67 12.53
CA GLN A 26 4.08 -0.01 13.75
C GLN A 26 5.60 -0.06 13.93
N LYS A 27 6.21 -1.17 13.56
CA LYS A 27 7.67 -1.32 13.48
C LYS A 27 8.00 -1.75 12.07
N ALA A 28 8.34 -0.78 11.25
CA ALA A 28 8.56 -1.01 9.84
C ALA A 28 9.85 -1.83 9.64
N GLU A 29 9.67 -3.06 9.23
CA GLU A 29 10.78 -3.98 8.99
C GLU A 29 11.73 -3.46 7.90
N GLU A 30 11.24 -2.69 6.97
CA GLU A 30 12.05 -2.03 5.95
C GLU A 30 13.11 -1.08 6.53
N TYR A 31 12.95 -0.65 7.77
CA TYR A 31 13.96 0.13 8.49
C TYR A 31 14.88 -0.73 9.37
N GLY A 32 14.89 -2.04 9.16
CA GLY A 32 15.76 -2.95 9.89
C GLY A 32 15.24 -3.42 11.24
N SER A 33 13.96 -3.19 11.55
CA SER A 33 13.32 -3.71 12.75
C SER A 33 12.91 -5.17 12.55
N HIS A 34 13.78 -6.10 12.94
CA HIS A 34 13.62 -7.54 12.72
C HIS A 34 13.38 -8.34 14.01
N ASP A 35 12.91 -7.72 15.07
CA ASP A 35 12.66 -8.33 16.37
C ASP A 35 11.58 -9.43 16.34
N LYS A 36 10.80 -9.49 15.27
CA LYS A 36 9.76 -10.51 15.04
C LYS A 36 9.99 -11.30 13.75
N THR A 37 11.25 -11.49 13.42
CA THR A 37 11.66 -12.31 12.27
C THR A 37 12.48 -13.49 12.78
N PHE A 38 12.10 -14.70 12.40
CA PHE A 38 12.80 -15.93 12.78
C PHE A 38 12.62 -17.00 11.72
N GLN A 39 13.53 -17.95 11.74
CA GLN A 39 13.53 -19.11 10.85
C GLN A 39 12.86 -20.29 11.56
N ALA A 40 11.97 -20.98 10.84
CA ALA A 40 11.36 -22.20 11.34
C ALA A 40 12.42 -23.31 11.46
N PRO A 41 12.58 -23.93 12.63
CA PRO A 41 13.62 -24.96 12.85
C PRO A 41 13.25 -26.31 12.24
N GLY A 42 12.00 -26.52 11.85
CA GLY A 42 11.49 -27.77 11.31
C GLY A 42 10.09 -27.64 10.73
N VAL A 43 9.60 -28.73 10.19
CA VAL A 43 8.20 -28.83 9.73
C VAL A 43 7.26 -28.74 10.95
N GLY A 44 6.23 -27.93 10.84
CA GLY A 44 5.28 -27.75 11.94
C GLY A 44 4.24 -26.68 11.70
N THR A 45 3.64 -26.23 12.80
CA THR A 45 2.68 -25.11 12.78
C THR A 45 3.25 -23.96 13.59
N LEU A 46 3.33 -22.79 12.96
CA LEU A 46 3.63 -21.54 13.61
C LEU A 46 2.33 -20.86 14.00
N ALA A 47 2.17 -20.50 15.27
CA ALA A 47 0.96 -19.88 15.78
C ALA A 47 1.24 -18.53 16.44
N VAL A 48 0.35 -17.58 16.23
CA VAL A 48 0.25 -16.36 17.04
C VAL A 48 -0.84 -16.58 18.05
N VAL A 49 -0.49 -16.52 19.33
CA VAL A 49 -1.42 -16.76 20.44
C VAL A 49 -1.63 -15.49 21.24
N ASP A 50 -2.81 -15.33 21.81
CA ASP A 50 -3.09 -14.26 22.76
C ASP A 50 -2.52 -14.55 24.16
N ALA A 51 -2.67 -13.61 25.08
CA ALA A 51 -2.18 -13.76 26.45
C ALA A 51 -2.89 -14.88 27.26
N ALA A 52 -4.06 -15.33 26.81
CA ALA A 52 -4.82 -16.42 27.42
C ALA A 52 -4.50 -17.79 26.78
N GLY A 53 -3.63 -17.82 25.76
CA GLY A 53 -3.23 -19.02 25.04
C GLY A 53 -4.18 -19.39 23.89
N GLY A 54 -5.09 -18.51 23.52
CA GLY A 54 -5.97 -18.69 22.35
C GLY A 54 -5.25 -18.41 21.04
N ASP A 55 -5.43 -19.26 20.03
CA ASP A 55 -4.84 -19.10 18.72
C ASP A 55 -5.50 -17.97 17.94
N LEU A 56 -4.72 -16.96 17.55
CA LEU A 56 -5.16 -15.85 16.70
C LEU A 56 -4.90 -16.14 15.22
N LEU A 57 -3.75 -16.71 14.89
CA LEU A 57 -3.33 -17.05 13.53
C LEU A 57 -2.48 -18.31 13.56
N GLN A 58 -2.60 -19.14 12.53
CA GLN A 58 -1.78 -20.33 12.37
C GLN A 58 -1.32 -20.47 10.92
N HIS A 59 -0.07 -20.92 10.73
CA HIS A 59 0.49 -21.25 9.41
C HIS A 59 1.28 -22.55 9.49
N GLN A 60 1.11 -23.41 8.51
CA GLN A 60 1.99 -24.54 8.29
C GLN A 60 3.31 -24.04 7.76
N VAL A 61 4.42 -24.55 8.27
CA VAL A 61 5.77 -24.14 7.88
C VAL A 61 6.64 -25.37 7.66
N GLU A 62 7.65 -25.18 6.80
CA GLU A 62 8.71 -26.16 6.55
C GLU A 62 10.02 -25.73 7.22
N ALA A 63 10.96 -26.65 7.31
CA ALA A 63 12.28 -26.32 7.85
C ALA A 63 12.97 -25.26 6.98
N GLY A 64 13.42 -24.19 7.61
CA GLY A 64 14.08 -23.09 6.92
C GLY A 64 13.17 -21.94 6.48
N ASP A 65 11.86 -22.09 6.59
CA ASP A 65 10.93 -20.98 6.31
C ASP A 65 11.22 -19.77 7.18
N ILE A 66 11.10 -18.59 6.58
CA ILE A 66 11.26 -17.32 7.30
C ILE A 66 9.90 -16.78 7.68
N TRP A 67 9.68 -16.68 8.98
CA TRP A 67 8.52 -16.01 9.54
C TRP A 67 8.84 -14.58 9.90
N ARG A 68 7.97 -13.67 9.49
CA ARG A 68 8.02 -12.26 9.91
C ARG A 68 6.64 -11.79 10.34
N MET A 69 6.56 -11.15 11.49
CA MET A 69 5.32 -10.59 12.00
C MET A 69 5.43 -9.06 12.07
N CYS A 70 4.36 -8.40 11.61
CA CYS A 70 4.21 -6.96 11.61
C CYS A 70 2.85 -6.61 12.21
N GLN A 71 2.82 -5.69 13.16
CA GLN A 71 1.58 -5.25 13.79
C GLN A 71 1.15 -3.88 13.26
N THR A 72 -0.05 -3.80 12.71
CA THR A 72 -0.66 -2.54 12.28
C THR A 72 -1.70 -2.09 13.31
N LYS A 73 -1.59 -0.85 13.77
CA LYS A 73 -2.52 -0.24 14.75
C LYS A 73 -3.59 0.59 14.05
N ASP A 74 -4.68 0.87 14.78
CA ASP A 74 -5.80 1.66 14.27
C ASP A 74 -5.42 3.11 13.98
N ALA A 75 -4.64 3.75 14.83
CA ALA A 75 -4.24 5.15 14.62
C ALA A 75 -3.52 5.39 13.28
N PRO A 76 -2.50 4.60 12.87
CA PRO A 76 -1.94 4.69 11.53
C PRO A 76 -2.94 4.46 10.40
N ILE A 77 -3.89 3.53 10.58
CA ILE A 77 -4.91 3.26 9.55
C ILE A 77 -5.87 4.46 9.41
N GLN A 78 -6.28 5.08 10.52
CA GLN A 78 -7.12 6.27 10.52
C GLN A 78 -6.43 7.42 9.80
N ASP A 79 -5.15 7.68 10.09
CA ASP A 79 -4.36 8.71 9.41
C ASP A 79 -4.18 8.41 7.92
N TRP A 80 -3.96 7.16 7.57
CA TRP A 80 -3.86 6.71 6.19
C TRP A 80 -5.15 6.96 5.40
N VAL A 81 -6.31 6.63 5.96
CA VAL A 81 -7.62 6.91 5.37
C VAL A 81 -7.87 8.42 5.26
N LYS A 82 -7.60 9.17 6.33
CA LYS A 82 -7.71 10.64 6.34
C LYS A 82 -6.85 11.28 5.26
N LEU A 83 -5.61 10.82 5.11
CA LEU A 83 -4.69 11.34 4.11
C LEU A 83 -5.18 11.06 2.69
N ALA A 84 -5.69 9.85 2.42
CA ALA A 84 -6.27 9.50 1.13
C ALA A 84 -7.45 10.43 0.77
N VAL A 85 -8.38 10.66 1.71
CA VAL A 85 -9.51 11.59 1.53
C VAL A 85 -9.03 13.01 1.28
N THR A 86 -8.07 13.48 2.10
CA THR A 86 -7.53 14.85 1.99
C THR A 86 -6.85 15.06 0.64
N ARG A 87 -6.02 14.13 0.20
CA ARG A 87 -5.33 14.22 -1.08
C ARG A 87 -6.29 14.17 -2.27
N SER A 88 -7.28 13.27 -2.22
CA SER A 88 -8.33 13.20 -3.24
C SER A 88 -9.09 14.52 -3.36
N ARG A 89 -9.44 15.14 -2.23
CA ARG A 89 -10.16 16.42 -2.20
C ARG A 89 -9.32 17.57 -2.76
N LEU A 90 -8.05 17.67 -2.35
CA LEU A 90 -7.17 18.75 -2.77
C LEU A 90 -6.83 18.70 -4.26
N SER A 91 -6.67 17.51 -4.82
CA SER A 91 -6.29 17.32 -6.24
C SER A 91 -7.47 17.06 -7.16
N ASN A 92 -8.67 16.83 -6.62
CA ASN A 92 -9.84 16.33 -7.35
C ASN A 92 -9.53 15.08 -8.17
N THR A 93 -8.70 14.19 -7.61
CA THR A 93 -8.20 12.98 -8.26
C THR A 93 -8.76 11.74 -7.55
N PRO A 94 -9.15 10.69 -8.27
CA PRO A 94 -9.59 9.44 -7.66
C PRO A 94 -8.54 8.86 -6.73
N ALA A 95 -8.96 8.41 -5.55
CA ALA A 95 -8.13 7.65 -4.61
C ALA A 95 -8.55 6.17 -4.63
N VAL A 96 -7.59 5.29 -4.88
CA VAL A 96 -7.83 3.85 -4.98
C VAL A 96 -7.06 3.13 -3.89
N PHE A 97 -7.78 2.47 -2.98
CA PHE A 97 -7.21 1.54 -2.01
C PHE A 97 -6.92 0.21 -2.70
N TRP A 98 -5.66 -0.21 -2.68
CA TRP A 98 -5.20 -1.45 -3.29
C TRP A 98 -5.29 -2.58 -2.30
N LEU A 99 -6.46 -3.19 -2.20
CA LEU A 99 -6.75 -4.22 -1.22
C LEU A 99 -7.45 -5.41 -1.88
N ASP A 100 -6.93 -6.61 -1.65
CA ASP A 100 -7.52 -7.86 -2.12
C ASP A 100 -8.33 -8.51 -1.00
N LYS A 101 -9.65 -8.59 -1.19
CA LYS A 101 -10.56 -9.24 -0.23
C LYS A 101 -10.24 -10.72 0.05
N ASN A 102 -9.52 -11.38 -0.86
CA ASN A 102 -9.13 -12.78 -0.72
C ASN A 102 -7.84 -12.96 0.11
N ARG A 103 -7.12 -11.88 0.39
CA ARG A 103 -5.96 -11.86 1.28
C ARG A 103 -6.43 -11.50 2.68
N ALA A 104 -6.17 -12.36 3.68
CA ALA A 104 -6.70 -12.20 5.03
C ALA A 104 -6.38 -10.83 5.65
N HIS A 105 -5.13 -10.36 5.53
CA HIS A 105 -4.72 -9.04 6.01
C HIS A 105 -5.50 -7.91 5.34
N ASP A 106 -5.64 -7.95 4.03
CA ASP A 106 -6.36 -6.90 3.28
C ASP A 106 -7.87 -6.94 3.58
N ALA A 107 -8.44 -8.12 3.83
CA ALA A 107 -9.84 -8.25 4.24
C ALA A 107 -10.11 -7.51 5.55
N GLU A 108 -9.20 -7.58 6.52
CA GLU A 108 -9.30 -6.81 7.76
C GLU A 108 -9.10 -5.31 7.53
N LEU A 109 -8.16 -4.91 6.68
CA LEU A 109 -8.00 -3.52 6.30
C LEU A 109 -9.24 -2.96 5.59
N ILE A 110 -9.89 -3.72 4.73
CA ILE A 110 -11.14 -3.31 4.05
C ILE A 110 -12.23 -2.98 5.08
N LYS A 111 -12.39 -3.80 6.12
CA LYS A 111 -13.34 -3.54 7.21
C LYS A 111 -13.05 -2.21 7.90
N LYS A 112 -11.78 -1.96 8.23
CA LYS A 112 -11.32 -0.74 8.88
C LYS A 112 -11.47 0.49 7.99
N VAL A 113 -11.08 0.40 6.72
CA VAL A 113 -11.26 1.48 5.74
C VAL A 113 -12.73 1.85 5.61
N ASN A 114 -13.63 0.87 5.45
CA ASN A 114 -15.07 1.12 5.38
C ASN A 114 -15.65 1.75 6.66
N THR A 115 -15.05 1.47 7.80
CA THR A 115 -15.43 2.09 9.08
C THR A 115 -14.96 3.53 9.14
N TYR A 116 -13.68 3.79 8.89
CA TYR A 116 -13.08 5.11 9.06
C TYR A 116 -13.43 6.10 7.95
N LEU A 117 -13.79 5.64 6.75
CA LEU A 117 -14.31 6.52 5.71
C LEU A 117 -15.60 7.23 6.12
N LYS A 118 -16.39 6.65 7.04
CA LYS A 118 -17.61 7.28 7.55
C LYS A 118 -17.35 8.51 8.41
N ASP A 119 -16.13 8.64 8.95
CA ASP A 119 -15.72 9.79 9.77
C ASP A 119 -15.31 11.00 8.92
N HIS A 120 -15.32 10.84 7.58
CA HIS A 120 -14.92 11.87 6.64
C HIS A 120 -16.02 12.23 5.66
N ASP A 121 -16.10 13.51 5.30
CA ASP A 121 -16.95 13.91 4.18
C ASP A 121 -16.32 13.44 2.87
N THR A 122 -16.92 12.45 2.24
CA THR A 122 -16.50 11.89 0.96
C THR A 122 -17.36 12.34 -0.21
N LYS A 123 -18.30 13.27 0.03
CA LYS A 123 -19.21 13.76 -1.01
C LYS A 123 -18.44 14.38 -2.17
N GLY A 124 -18.75 13.91 -3.37
CA GLY A 124 -18.11 14.39 -4.60
C GLY A 124 -16.71 13.81 -4.85
N LEU A 125 -16.20 12.95 -3.99
CA LEU A 125 -14.92 12.27 -4.19
C LEU A 125 -15.11 10.89 -4.81
N GLU A 126 -14.20 10.53 -5.70
CA GLU A 126 -14.10 9.17 -6.24
C GLU A 126 -13.11 8.37 -5.40
N ILE A 127 -13.63 7.62 -4.43
CA ILE A 127 -12.82 6.74 -3.58
C ILE A 127 -13.23 5.29 -3.86
N ARG A 128 -12.25 4.45 -4.20
CA ARG A 128 -12.49 3.06 -4.59
C ARG A 128 -11.61 2.10 -3.80
N ILE A 129 -12.09 0.88 -3.62
CA ILE A 129 -11.30 -0.26 -3.14
C ILE A 129 -11.23 -1.26 -4.29
N MET A 130 -10.03 -1.60 -4.71
CA MET A 130 -9.79 -2.49 -5.83
C MET A 130 -8.67 -3.48 -5.51
N SER A 131 -8.78 -4.71 -6.03
CA SER A 131 -7.65 -5.65 -5.99
C SER A 131 -6.48 -5.10 -6.81
N PRO A 132 -5.22 -5.51 -6.52
CA PRO A 132 -4.04 -4.98 -7.20
C PRO A 132 -4.10 -5.06 -8.72
N VAL A 133 -4.61 -6.16 -9.28
CA VAL A 133 -4.75 -6.32 -10.74
C VAL A 133 -5.72 -5.30 -11.33
N VAL A 134 -6.87 -5.11 -10.70
CA VAL A 134 -7.89 -4.16 -11.15
C VAL A 134 -7.41 -2.73 -10.99
N ALA A 135 -6.79 -2.41 -9.85
CA ALA A 135 -6.21 -1.09 -9.57
C ALA A 135 -5.10 -0.73 -10.56
N THR A 136 -4.24 -1.70 -10.93
CA THR A 136 -3.22 -1.50 -11.96
C THR A 136 -3.86 -1.15 -13.30
N LYS A 137 -4.82 -1.94 -13.78
CA LYS A 137 -5.51 -1.67 -15.06
C LYS A 137 -6.16 -0.29 -15.06
N PHE A 138 -6.89 0.03 -14.01
CA PHE A 138 -7.51 1.35 -13.85
C PHE A 138 -6.48 2.48 -13.90
N SER A 139 -5.36 2.33 -13.19
CA SER A 139 -4.31 3.35 -13.13
C SER A 139 -3.61 3.54 -14.48
N VAL A 140 -3.19 2.47 -15.15
CA VAL A 140 -2.47 2.58 -16.44
C VAL A 140 -3.35 3.12 -17.56
N GLU A 141 -4.65 2.80 -17.56
CA GLU A 141 -5.60 3.39 -18.50
C GLU A 141 -5.75 4.91 -18.32
N ARG A 142 -5.72 5.37 -17.07
CA ARG A 142 -5.78 6.79 -16.72
C ARG A 142 -4.48 7.52 -17.04
N ILE A 143 -3.33 6.92 -16.68
CA ILE A 143 -2.00 7.44 -17.05
C ILE A 143 -1.94 7.72 -18.55
N ARG A 144 -2.39 6.80 -19.36
CA ARG A 144 -2.40 6.93 -20.84
C ARG A 144 -3.22 8.12 -21.33
N LYS A 145 -4.23 8.52 -20.58
CA LYS A 145 -5.11 9.66 -20.88
C LYS A 145 -4.62 10.99 -20.28
N GLY A 146 -3.44 11.01 -19.67
CA GLY A 146 -2.93 12.17 -18.95
C GLY A 146 -3.65 12.45 -17.62
N LEU A 147 -4.30 11.45 -17.03
CA LEU A 147 -5.09 11.60 -15.81
C LEU A 147 -4.38 10.95 -14.63
N ASP A 148 -4.31 11.68 -13.52
CA ASP A 148 -3.70 11.20 -12.29
C ASP A 148 -4.62 10.25 -11.51
N THR A 149 -4.01 9.37 -10.71
CA THR A 149 -4.70 8.47 -9.78
C THR A 149 -3.90 8.34 -8.50
N ILE A 150 -4.53 8.57 -7.35
CA ILE A 150 -3.88 8.37 -6.06
C ILE A 150 -3.94 6.88 -5.70
N SER A 151 -2.78 6.24 -5.59
CA SER A 151 -2.67 4.89 -5.06
C SER A 151 -2.62 4.93 -3.54
N VAL A 152 -3.49 4.17 -2.88
CA VAL A 152 -3.53 4.07 -1.42
C VAL A 152 -3.20 2.63 -1.05
N THR A 153 -1.99 2.40 -0.53
CA THR A 153 -1.41 1.06 -0.43
C THR A 153 -1.03 0.68 0.98
N GLY A 154 -1.17 -0.60 1.29
CA GLY A 154 -0.59 -1.19 2.50
C GLY A 154 0.92 -1.41 2.34
N ASN A 155 1.55 -1.88 3.43
CA ASN A 155 3.01 -2.03 3.51
C ASN A 155 3.64 -2.81 2.35
N VAL A 156 3.02 -3.91 1.93
CA VAL A 156 3.61 -4.80 0.92
C VAL A 156 3.62 -4.15 -0.46
N LEU A 157 2.52 -3.50 -0.85
CA LEU A 157 2.39 -2.92 -2.19
C LEU A 157 3.05 -1.55 -2.31
N ARG A 158 3.21 -0.84 -1.21
CA ARG A 158 3.82 0.49 -1.20
C ARG A 158 5.16 0.52 -1.92
N ASP A 159 6.07 -0.36 -1.55
CA ASP A 159 7.43 -0.38 -2.08
C ASP A 159 7.47 -0.78 -3.55
N TYR A 160 6.64 -1.75 -3.95
CA TYR A 160 6.54 -2.13 -5.37
C TYR A 160 6.00 -1.02 -6.24
N LEU A 161 5.00 -0.27 -5.77
CA LEU A 161 4.39 0.79 -6.55
C LEU A 161 5.23 2.06 -6.58
N THR A 162 6.00 2.32 -5.54
CA THR A 162 6.89 3.47 -5.49
C THR A 162 8.04 3.37 -6.50
N ASP A 163 8.37 2.19 -6.98
CA ASP A 163 9.35 2.00 -8.06
C ASP A 163 8.67 1.84 -9.43
N LEU A 164 7.53 1.16 -9.48
CA LEU A 164 6.89 0.79 -10.75
C LEU A 164 6.38 2.00 -11.55
N PHE A 165 5.61 2.88 -10.93
CA PHE A 165 4.99 3.99 -11.65
C PHE A 165 5.98 5.08 -12.04
N PRO A 166 6.96 5.47 -11.22
CA PRO A 166 8.01 6.38 -11.66
C PRO A 166 8.82 5.87 -12.85
N ILE A 167 9.08 4.56 -12.92
CA ILE A 167 9.73 3.96 -14.10
C ILE A 167 8.87 4.14 -15.35
N LEU A 168 7.56 3.99 -15.24
CA LEU A 168 6.64 4.22 -16.36
C LEU A 168 6.58 5.69 -16.77
N GLU A 169 6.64 6.61 -15.80
CA GLU A 169 6.55 8.06 -16.03
C GLU A 169 7.84 8.66 -16.61
N LEU A 170 8.98 8.25 -16.08
CA LEU A 170 10.26 8.89 -16.39
C LEU A 170 11.28 7.96 -17.03
N GLY A 171 10.95 6.67 -17.19
CA GLY A 171 11.92 5.64 -17.55
C GLY A 171 12.92 5.31 -16.44
N THR A 172 12.81 5.93 -15.28
CA THR A 172 13.67 5.72 -14.11
C THR A 172 12.85 5.84 -12.83
N SER A 173 13.36 5.35 -11.71
CA SER A 173 12.77 5.53 -10.39
C SER A 173 13.11 6.89 -9.73
N ALA A 174 13.63 7.85 -10.49
CA ALA A 174 14.21 9.09 -9.96
C ALA A 174 13.20 10.08 -9.37
N LYS A 175 11.93 10.00 -9.72
CA LYS A 175 10.91 10.92 -9.22
C LYS A 175 9.77 10.17 -8.56
N MET A 176 9.94 9.86 -7.29
CA MET A 176 8.93 9.19 -6.51
C MET A 176 8.60 9.99 -5.27
N LEU A 177 7.32 10.25 -5.07
CA LEU A 177 6.80 10.82 -3.84
C LEU A 177 5.85 9.81 -3.20
N SER A 178 6.23 9.28 -2.05
CA SER A 178 5.35 8.49 -1.21
C SER A 178 5.11 9.24 0.09
N ILE A 179 3.85 9.46 0.42
CA ILE A 179 3.44 10.05 1.68
C ILE A 179 2.98 8.93 2.59
N VAL A 180 3.67 8.75 3.69
CA VAL A 180 3.46 7.64 4.60
C VAL A 180 3.01 8.16 5.95
N PRO A 181 1.81 7.77 6.45
CA PRO A 181 1.44 8.02 7.82
C PRO A 181 2.34 7.21 8.74
N LEU A 182 3.06 7.90 9.62
CA LEU A 182 3.93 7.26 10.59
C LEU A 182 3.13 6.62 11.73
N MET A 183 3.76 5.70 12.39
CA MET A 183 3.21 5.02 13.55
C MET A 183 2.80 6.01 14.65
N ASN A 184 1.84 5.59 15.46
CA ASN A 184 1.26 6.38 16.56
C ASN A 184 0.38 7.55 16.11
N GLY A 185 -0.07 7.55 14.86
CA GLY A 185 -1.05 8.52 14.38
C GLY A 185 -0.57 9.96 14.34
N GLY A 186 0.72 10.19 14.42
CA GLY A 186 1.22 11.54 14.69
C GLY A 186 2.14 12.14 13.66
N GLY A 187 2.34 11.57 12.52
CA GLY A 187 3.30 12.14 11.59
C GLY A 187 3.09 11.71 10.15
N LEU A 188 3.36 12.63 9.29
CA LEU A 188 3.51 12.38 7.87
C LEU A 188 4.96 12.61 7.52
N PHE A 189 5.49 11.71 6.71
CA PHE A 189 6.78 11.99 6.16
C PHE A 189 6.78 11.62 4.67
N GLU A 190 7.39 12.44 3.89
CA GLU A 190 7.54 12.20 2.46
C GLU A 190 8.80 11.39 2.24
N THR A 191 8.62 10.26 1.58
CA THR A 191 9.74 9.46 1.09
C THR A 191 9.84 9.64 -0.41
N GLY A 192 11.01 9.98 -0.88
CA GLY A 192 11.31 9.98 -2.31
C GLY A 192 12.22 8.81 -2.65
N ALA A 193 12.22 8.39 -3.90
CA ALA A 193 13.24 7.48 -4.45
C ALA A 193 14.59 8.20 -4.61
N GLY A 194 14.81 9.20 -3.78
CA GLY A 194 15.97 10.08 -3.86
C GLY A 194 17.25 9.40 -3.48
N GLY A 195 17.67 8.45 -4.06
CA GLY A 195 18.97 7.81 -3.82
C GLY A 195 19.51 7.14 -5.06
N SER A 196 18.73 7.17 -6.11
CA SER A 196 19.06 6.53 -7.38
C SER A 196 19.35 7.53 -8.51
N ALA A 197 19.77 8.72 -8.15
CA ALA A 197 20.31 9.66 -9.14
C ALA A 197 21.79 9.42 -9.35
#